data_9bf80132b57ab1f52e01e899b56662b6
#
_entry.id   9bf80132b57ab1f52e01e899b56662b6
#
_cell.length_a   1.000
_cell.length_b   1.000
_cell.length_c   1.000
_cell.angle_alpha   90.00
_cell.angle_beta   90.00
_cell.angle_gamma   90.00
#
_symmetry.space_group_name_H-M   'P 1'
#
loop_
_entity.id
_entity.type
_entity.pdbx_description
1 polymer ?
#
loop_
_entity_poly.entity_id
_entity_poly.type
_entity_poly.pdbx_seq_one_letter_code
_entity_poly.pdbx_strand_id
1 'polypeptide(L)'
;MIVYAPSIAGGFVYDDGELILRNPSIRDLTAWRSIFGYEPARPLLTWTWALNHALGGDQPWSYHLVNVLIHAASAALLVSLFRWMARKLGRPDADPRALLGACLFAASPMAAETVAYVASRSSA
;
A
#
# COMPACT_ATOMS: atom_id res chain seq x y z
N MET A 1 -7.13 10.82 4.01
CA MET A 1 -6.10 10.65 2.94
C MET A 1 -5.25 11.90 2.70
N ILE A 2 -5.70 13.10 3.09
CA ILE A 2 -4.92 14.37 3.00
C ILE A 2 -3.61 14.28 3.82
N VAL A 3 -3.59 13.51 4.92
CA VAL A 3 -2.43 13.35 5.82
C VAL A 3 -1.19 12.83 5.08
N TYR A 4 -1.36 11.99 4.05
CA TYR A 4 -0.25 11.39 3.30
C TYR A 4 0.01 12.04 1.93
N ALA A 5 -0.69 13.13 1.61
CA ALA A 5 -0.48 13.84 0.34
C ALA A 5 0.98 14.30 0.14
N PRO A 6 1.72 14.76 1.19
CA PRO A 6 3.12 15.12 1.06
C PRO A 6 4.02 13.94 0.65
N SER A 7 3.66 12.70 1.01
CA SER A 7 4.45 11.50 0.66
C SER A 7 4.50 11.26 -0.85
N ILE A 8 3.49 11.71 -1.61
CA ILE A 8 3.44 11.56 -3.07
C ILE A 8 4.57 12.35 -3.77
N ALA A 9 5.01 13.44 -3.15
CA ALA A 9 6.12 14.26 -3.64
C ALA A 9 7.50 13.77 -3.12
N GLY A 10 7.53 12.72 -2.29
CA GLY A 10 8.76 12.12 -1.76
C GLY A 10 9.58 11.42 -2.85
N GLY A 11 10.90 11.29 -2.59
CA GLY A 11 11.81 10.48 -3.39
C GLY A 11 11.89 9.03 -2.89
N PHE A 12 12.63 8.20 -3.63
CA PHE A 12 13.01 6.88 -3.16
C PHE A 12 13.99 6.97 -1.99
N VAL A 13 13.80 6.13 -0.96
CA VAL A 13 14.56 6.17 0.31
C VAL A 13 14.98 4.77 0.71
N TYR A 14 16.16 4.64 1.35
CA TYR A 14 16.70 3.37 1.82
C TYR A 14 16.74 2.29 0.72
N ASP A 15 16.11 1.14 0.97
CA ASP A 15 16.11 -0.04 0.11
C ASP A 15 15.35 0.13 -1.21
N ASP A 16 14.58 1.21 -1.37
CA ASP A 16 13.86 1.50 -2.61
C ASP A 16 14.79 1.53 -3.83
N GLY A 17 16.04 2.00 -3.65
CA GLY A 17 17.04 2.05 -4.70
C GLY A 17 17.42 0.67 -5.23
N GLU A 18 17.60 -0.31 -4.36
CA GLU A 18 17.96 -1.68 -4.74
C GLU A 18 16.75 -2.45 -5.26
N LEU A 19 15.63 -2.39 -4.54
CA LEU A 19 14.46 -3.21 -4.82
C LEU A 19 13.66 -2.73 -6.03
N ILE A 20 13.76 -1.46 -6.39
CA ILE A 20 13.01 -0.86 -7.49
C ILE A 20 13.94 -0.42 -8.62
N LEU A 21 14.87 0.53 -8.36
CA LEU A 21 15.67 1.11 -9.44
C LEU A 21 16.64 0.12 -10.07
N ARG A 22 17.21 -0.82 -9.28
CA ARG A 22 18.15 -1.84 -9.75
C ARG A 22 17.50 -3.19 -10.06
N ASN A 23 16.18 -3.31 -9.85
CA ASN A 23 15.47 -4.56 -10.07
C ASN A 23 15.10 -4.74 -11.56
N PRO A 24 15.73 -5.66 -12.30
CA PRO A 24 15.41 -5.87 -13.70
C PRO A 24 14.08 -6.58 -13.90
N SER A 25 13.58 -7.32 -12.90
CA SER A 25 12.38 -8.14 -13.02
C SER A 25 11.10 -7.31 -13.17
N ILE A 26 11.09 -6.06 -12.70
CA ILE A 26 9.91 -5.18 -12.76
C ILE A 26 9.84 -4.36 -14.05
N ARG A 27 10.84 -4.44 -14.92
CA ARG A 27 10.94 -3.66 -16.15
C ARG A 27 10.03 -4.15 -17.27
N ASP A 28 9.62 -5.41 -17.21
CA ASP A 28 8.78 -6.05 -18.22
C ASP A 28 7.64 -6.82 -17.55
N LEU A 29 6.41 -6.33 -17.68
CA LEU A 29 5.20 -6.97 -17.16
C LEU A 29 4.92 -8.35 -17.77
N THR A 30 5.44 -8.62 -18.98
CA THR A 30 5.25 -9.90 -19.66
C THR A 30 6.17 -10.99 -19.13
N ALA A 31 7.24 -10.61 -18.46
CA ALA A 31 8.24 -11.49 -17.88
C ALA A 31 7.81 -12.06 -16.52
N TRP A 32 6.59 -12.61 -16.44
CA TRP A 32 5.99 -13.09 -15.20
C TRP A 32 6.88 -14.08 -14.41
N ARG A 33 7.66 -14.92 -15.12
CA ARG A 33 8.62 -15.83 -14.45
C ARG A 33 9.71 -15.10 -13.72
N SER A 34 10.22 -14.00 -14.27
CA SER A 34 11.23 -13.15 -13.63
C SER A 34 10.62 -12.39 -12.45
N ILE A 35 9.39 -11.88 -12.61
CA ILE A 35 8.67 -11.15 -11.56
C ILE A 35 8.43 -12.07 -10.35
N PHE A 36 7.85 -13.26 -10.57
CA PHE A 36 7.54 -14.20 -9.50
C PHE A 36 8.78 -14.96 -8.97
N GLY A 37 9.86 -15.02 -9.75
CA GLY A 37 11.11 -15.66 -9.37
C GLY A 37 12.08 -14.77 -8.62
N TYR A 38 11.97 -13.45 -8.74
CA TYR A 38 12.88 -12.49 -8.08
C TYR A 38 12.80 -12.56 -6.56
N GLU A 39 11.60 -12.54 -6.02
CA GLU A 39 11.33 -12.71 -4.59
C GLU A 39 10.19 -13.70 -4.38
N PRO A 40 10.46 -15.02 -4.38
CA PRO A 40 9.42 -16.04 -4.31
C PRO A 40 8.56 -15.98 -3.05
N ALA A 41 9.07 -15.38 -1.97
CA ALA A 41 8.32 -15.17 -0.73
C ALA A 41 7.23 -14.09 -0.85
N ARG A 42 7.37 -13.17 -1.84
CA ARG A 42 6.48 -12.00 -1.98
C ARG A 42 6.16 -11.68 -3.45
N PRO A 43 5.64 -12.66 -4.21
CA PRO A 43 5.47 -12.51 -5.65
C PRO A 43 4.47 -11.40 -6.03
N LEU A 44 3.41 -11.23 -5.24
CA LEU A 44 2.42 -10.17 -5.47
C LEU A 44 3.02 -8.78 -5.27
N LEU A 45 3.94 -8.62 -4.34
CA LEU A 45 4.64 -7.36 -4.10
C LEU A 45 5.46 -6.97 -5.32
N THR A 46 6.31 -7.87 -5.82
CA THR A 46 7.11 -7.65 -7.02
C THR A 46 6.23 -7.35 -8.24
N TRP A 47 5.10 -8.04 -8.38
CA TRP A 47 4.14 -7.77 -9.44
C TRP A 47 3.53 -6.37 -9.34
N THR A 48 3.19 -5.90 -8.12
CA THR A 48 2.69 -4.52 -7.94
C THR A 48 3.74 -3.48 -8.28
N TRP A 49 5.02 -3.74 -8.03
CA TRP A 49 6.11 -2.86 -8.46
C TRP A 49 6.26 -2.84 -9.98
N ALA A 50 6.17 -4.01 -10.65
CA ALA A 50 6.18 -4.09 -12.11
C ALA A 50 5.02 -3.31 -12.73
N LEU A 51 3.83 -3.40 -12.15
CA LEU A 51 2.67 -2.61 -12.58
C LEU A 51 2.92 -1.11 -12.41
N ASN A 52 3.49 -0.69 -11.28
CA ASN A 52 3.85 0.71 -11.04
C ASN A 52 4.88 1.21 -12.06
N HIS A 53 5.91 0.40 -12.33
CA HIS A 53 6.93 0.74 -13.33
C HIS A 53 6.32 0.90 -14.73
N ALA A 54 5.37 0.02 -15.10
CA ALA A 54 4.68 0.14 -16.40
C ALA A 54 3.81 1.40 -16.51
N LEU A 55 3.28 1.90 -15.39
CA LEU A 55 2.41 3.10 -15.36
C LEU A 55 3.20 4.41 -15.25
N GLY A 56 4.27 4.43 -14.47
CA GLY A 56 4.98 5.66 -14.13
C GLY A 56 6.50 5.59 -14.31
N GLY A 57 7.06 4.48 -14.81
CA GLY A 57 8.50 4.27 -14.93
C GLY A 57 9.18 4.33 -13.58
N ASP A 58 10.35 4.96 -13.52
CA ASP A 58 11.13 5.15 -12.30
C ASP A 58 10.69 6.40 -11.48
N GLN A 59 9.49 6.92 -11.73
CA GLN A 59 8.99 8.10 -11.03
C GLN A 59 8.39 7.73 -9.66
N PRO A 60 8.93 8.27 -8.54
CA PRO A 60 8.51 7.89 -7.19
C PRO A 60 7.02 8.10 -6.92
N TRP A 61 6.42 9.13 -7.47
CA TRP A 61 5.03 9.50 -7.20
C TRP A 61 4.03 8.37 -7.51
N SER A 62 4.28 7.58 -8.56
CA SER A 62 3.39 6.47 -8.95
C SER A 62 3.36 5.38 -7.89
N TYR A 63 4.53 5.09 -7.30
CA TYR A 63 4.68 4.10 -6.24
C TYR A 63 4.02 4.57 -4.93
N HIS A 64 4.24 5.83 -4.56
CA HIS A 64 3.59 6.43 -3.39
C HIS A 64 2.07 6.49 -3.54
N LEU A 65 1.57 6.82 -4.74
CA LEU A 65 0.13 6.84 -5.01
C LEU A 65 -0.50 5.47 -4.76
N VAL A 66 0.14 4.40 -5.24
CA VAL A 66 -0.38 3.04 -5.02
C VAL A 66 -0.32 2.66 -3.54
N ASN A 67 0.73 3.04 -2.80
CA ASN A 67 0.79 2.82 -1.34
C ASN A 67 -0.38 3.51 -0.63
N VAL A 68 -0.65 4.78 -0.97
CA VAL A 68 -1.78 5.54 -0.44
C VAL A 68 -3.11 4.86 -0.76
N LEU A 69 -3.28 4.35 -1.98
CA LEU A 69 -4.50 3.64 -2.38
C LEU A 69 -4.68 2.32 -1.64
N ILE A 70 -3.61 1.54 -1.47
CA ILE A 70 -3.64 0.30 -0.67
C ILE A 70 -4.03 0.61 0.77
N HIS A 71 -3.43 1.63 1.37
CA HIS A 71 -3.74 2.04 2.74
C HIS A 71 -5.20 2.52 2.88
N ALA A 72 -5.70 3.29 1.90
CA ALA A 72 -7.10 3.70 1.85
C ALA A 72 -8.06 2.51 1.75
N ALA A 73 -7.73 1.53 0.91
CA ALA A 73 -8.51 0.30 0.77
C ALA A 73 -8.52 -0.50 2.08
N SER A 74 -7.38 -0.61 2.76
CA SER A 74 -7.26 -1.27 4.07
C SER A 74 -8.15 -0.59 5.12
N ALA A 75 -8.13 0.74 5.19
CA ALA A 75 -9.01 1.50 6.08
C ALA A 75 -10.50 1.27 5.76
N ALA A 76 -10.88 1.26 4.49
CA ALA A 76 -12.25 0.98 4.05
C ALA A 76 -12.71 -0.44 4.40
N LEU A 77 -11.82 -1.42 4.27
CA LEU A 77 -12.09 -2.81 4.68
C LEU A 77 -12.28 -2.91 6.19
N LEU A 78 -11.50 -2.19 7.00
CA LEU A 78 -11.68 -2.13 8.46
C LEU A 78 -13.03 -1.55 8.84
N VAL A 79 -13.47 -0.44 8.20
CA VAL A 79 -14.84 0.09 8.43
C VAL A 79 -15.87 -0.99 8.13
N SER A 80 -15.74 -1.65 6.99
CA SER A 80 -16.69 -2.67 6.56
C SER A 80 -16.74 -3.85 7.53
N LEU A 81 -15.58 -4.30 8.00
CA LEU A 81 -15.44 -5.37 8.99
C LEU A 81 -16.08 -4.99 10.32
N PHE A 82 -15.77 -3.80 10.86
CA PHE A 82 -16.32 -3.34 12.11
C PHE A 82 -17.85 -3.18 12.04
N ARG A 83 -18.37 -2.65 10.93
CA ARG A 83 -19.82 -2.57 10.70
C ARG A 83 -20.47 -3.94 10.63
N TRP A 84 -19.84 -4.88 9.94
CA TRP A 84 -20.34 -6.25 9.87
C TRP A 84 -20.38 -6.92 11.25
N MET A 85 -19.28 -6.79 12.03
CA MET A 85 -19.20 -7.30 13.40
C MET A 85 -20.25 -6.67 14.30
N ALA A 86 -20.43 -5.34 14.24
CA ALA A 86 -21.41 -4.61 15.04
C ALA A 86 -22.83 -5.09 14.78
N ARG A 87 -23.19 -5.29 13.50
CA ARG A 87 -24.50 -5.86 13.12
C ARG A 87 -24.69 -7.26 13.68
N LYS A 88 -23.66 -8.11 13.62
CA LYS A 88 -23.72 -9.47 14.19
C LYS A 88 -23.91 -9.47 15.71
N LEU A 89 -23.37 -8.47 16.39
CA LEU A 89 -23.51 -8.30 17.85
C LEU A 89 -24.78 -7.54 18.26
N GLY A 90 -25.70 -7.26 17.34
CA GLY A 90 -26.94 -6.54 17.62
C GLY A 90 -26.73 -5.07 18.01
N ARG A 91 -25.64 -4.43 17.55
CA ARG A 91 -25.31 -3.03 17.83
C ARG A 91 -25.31 -2.20 16.54
N PRO A 92 -26.51 -1.86 16.00
CA PRO A 92 -26.58 -1.09 14.74
C PRO A 92 -26.00 0.33 14.86
N ASP A 93 -25.93 0.90 16.07
CA ASP A 93 -25.42 2.26 16.32
C ASP A 93 -23.89 2.34 16.36
N ALA A 94 -23.17 1.27 16.00
CA ALA A 94 -21.71 1.23 16.07
C ALA A 94 -21.01 1.87 14.85
N ASP A 95 -21.77 2.37 13.87
CA ASP A 95 -21.22 3.03 12.68
C ASP A 95 -20.23 4.18 12.98
N PRO A 96 -20.53 5.12 13.93
CA PRO A 96 -19.57 6.17 14.29
C PRO A 96 -18.29 5.63 14.94
N ARG A 97 -18.40 4.55 15.74
CA ARG A 97 -17.24 3.92 16.39
C ARG A 97 -16.37 3.17 15.38
N ALA A 98 -16.97 2.49 14.41
CA ALA A 98 -16.28 1.85 13.31
C ALA A 98 -15.51 2.88 12.47
N LEU A 99 -16.14 4.01 12.18
CA LEU A 99 -15.52 5.10 11.46
C LEU A 99 -14.36 5.71 12.26
N LEU A 100 -14.53 5.96 13.55
CA LEU A 100 -13.49 6.48 14.43
C LEU A 100 -12.26 5.52 14.46
N GLY A 101 -12.49 4.23 14.62
CA GLY A 101 -11.42 3.23 14.60
C GLY A 101 -10.65 3.22 13.29
N ALA A 102 -11.33 3.31 12.17
CA ALA A 102 -10.69 3.39 10.85
C ALA A 102 -9.95 4.72 10.64
N CYS A 103 -10.47 5.84 11.15
CA CYS A 103 -9.78 7.12 11.11
C CYS A 103 -8.50 7.10 11.95
N LEU A 104 -8.54 6.50 13.14
CA LEU A 104 -7.35 6.32 13.98
C LEU A 104 -6.31 5.42 13.30
N PHE A 105 -6.74 4.34 12.66
CA PHE A 105 -5.84 3.50 11.86
C PHE A 105 -5.24 4.29 10.70
N ALA A 106 -6.07 4.99 9.94
CA ALA A 106 -5.63 5.76 8.77
C ALA A 106 -4.68 6.92 9.13
N ALA A 107 -4.79 7.48 10.33
CA ALA A 107 -3.94 8.55 10.83
C ALA A 107 -2.78 8.04 11.69
N SER A 108 -2.62 6.72 11.84
CA SER A 108 -1.60 6.14 12.71
C SER A 108 -0.18 6.47 12.20
N PRO A 109 0.72 6.95 13.07
CA PRO A 109 2.12 7.14 12.70
C PRO A 109 2.82 5.85 12.24
N MET A 110 2.39 4.70 12.74
CA MET A 110 2.91 3.39 12.31
C MET A 110 2.60 3.10 10.84
N ALA A 111 1.47 3.60 10.32
CA ALA A 111 1.13 3.48 8.92
C ALA A 111 1.92 4.47 8.03
N ALA A 112 2.50 5.52 8.60
CA ALA A 112 3.27 6.51 7.86
C ALA A 112 4.49 5.89 7.16
N GLU A 113 5.20 4.99 7.85
CA GLU A 113 6.34 4.27 7.29
C GLU A 113 5.92 3.39 6.10
N THR A 114 4.86 2.61 6.26
CA THR A 114 4.31 1.74 5.21
C THR A 114 3.86 2.52 3.97
N VAL A 115 3.32 3.73 4.16
CA VAL A 115 2.84 4.58 3.06
C VAL A 115 3.97 5.37 2.42
N ALA A 116 4.93 5.86 3.23
CA ALA A 116 6.02 6.71 2.77
C ALA A 116 7.15 5.93 2.07
N TYR A 117 7.46 4.70 2.53
CA TYR A 117 8.49 3.88 1.92
C TYR A 117 7.89 2.85 0.96
N VAL A 118 8.37 2.85 -0.29
CA VAL A 118 7.86 1.93 -1.31
C VAL A 118 8.24 0.48 -0.99
N ALA A 119 9.45 0.25 -0.48
CA ALA A 119 9.93 -1.06 -0.06
C ALA A 119 9.11 -1.64 1.13
N SER A 120 8.55 -0.79 1.99
CA SER A 120 7.73 -1.21 3.14
C SER A 120 6.30 -1.62 2.79
N ARG A 121 5.94 -1.65 1.50
CA ARG A 121 4.61 -2.10 1.03
C ARG A 121 4.24 -3.49 1.54
N SER A 122 5.21 -4.33 1.82
CA SER A 122 5.00 -5.68 2.35
C SER A 122 4.42 -5.70 3.77
N SER A 123 4.44 -4.56 4.47
CA SER A 123 3.91 -4.39 5.82
C SER A 123 2.51 -3.79 5.85
N ALA A 124 1.95 -3.44 4.67
CA ALA A 124 0.59 -2.90 4.51
C ALA A 124 -0.50 -4.00 4.48
#